data_b732701fe95f4a3cbda5a07684500998
#
_entry.id   b732701fe95f4a3cbda5a07684500998
#
_cell.length_a   1.000
_cell.length_b   1.000
_cell.length_c   1.000
_cell.angle_alpha   90.00
_cell.angle_beta   90.00
_cell.angle_gamma   90.00
#
_symmetry.space_group_name_H-M   'P 1'
#
loop_
_entity.id
_entity.type
_entity.pdbx_description
1 polymer ?
#
loop_
_entity_poly.entity_id
_entity_poly.type
_entity_poly.pdbx_seq_one_letter_code
_entity_poly.pdbx_strand_id
1 'polypeptide(L)'
;TVNILNADRMALLPKGAYVVNVGRGTAIDQDALIKALDSGHLAGAALDVVVPEPLPADHPLRKAKNLLLTPHVAGNMTLGYTCERNVQLFCENLENYAAGRPMHHLVDRRKGY
;
A
#
# COMPACT_ATOMS: atom_id res chain seq x y z
N THR A 1 9.67 -7.96 -1.90
CA THR A 1 9.25 -6.59 -2.31
C THR A 1 9.58 -5.53 -1.25
N VAL A 2 10.59 -5.78 -0.39
CA VAL A 2 11.06 -4.77 0.57
C VAL A 2 11.84 -3.70 -0.19
N ASN A 3 11.55 -2.41 0.10
CA ASN A 3 12.20 -1.23 -0.51
C ASN A 3 12.27 -1.29 -2.04
N ILE A 4 11.19 -1.75 -2.67
CA ILE A 4 11.12 -1.77 -4.13
C ILE A 4 11.22 -0.36 -4.71
N LEU A 5 10.68 0.65 -4.01
CA LEU A 5 10.87 2.06 -4.29
C LEU A 5 11.92 2.62 -3.30
N ASN A 6 13.19 2.47 -3.65
CA ASN A 6 14.35 2.97 -2.91
C ASN A 6 14.84 4.31 -3.48
N ALA A 7 15.93 4.85 -2.93
CA ALA A 7 16.49 6.13 -3.35
C ALA A 7 16.84 6.17 -4.86
N ASP A 8 17.48 5.11 -5.37
CA ASP A 8 17.91 5.06 -6.78
C ASP A 8 16.69 5.09 -7.72
N ARG A 9 15.65 4.33 -7.40
CA ARG A 9 14.42 4.30 -8.20
C ARG A 9 13.60 5.58 -8.07
N MET A 10 13.61 6.22 -6.90
CA MET A 10 12.99 7.54 -6.74
C MET A 10 13.70 8.59 -7.59
N ALA A 11 15.04 8.53 -7.70
CA ALA A 11 15.80 9.45 -8.52
C ALA A 11 15.51 9.31 -10.03
N LEU A 12 15.00 8.16 -10.48
CA LEU A 12 14.57 7.93 -11.86
C LEU A 12 13.20 8.52 -12.19
N LEU A 13 12.42 8.88 -11.17
CA LEU A 13 11.11 9.50 -11.38
C LEU A 13 11.27 10.92 -11.93
N PRO A 14 10.35 11.40 -12.76
CA PRO A 14 10.38 12.78 -13.21
C PRO A 14 10.35 13.75 -12.01
N LYS A 15 11.09 14.85 -12.11
CA LYS A 15 10.99 15.93 -11.13
C LYS A 15 9.54 16.41 -11.03
N GLY A 16 9.04 16.51 -9.81
CA GLY A 16 7.65 16.89 -9.55
C GLY A 16 6.66 15.71 -9.55
N ALA A 17 7.14 14.47 -9.63
CA ALA A 17 6.28 13.30 -9.52
C ALA A 17 5.62 13.19 -8.14
N TYR A 18 4.48 12.50 -8.10
CA TYR A 18 3.78 12.12 -6.88
C TYR A 18 3.92 10.61 -6.65
N VAL A 19 4.03 10.21 -5.38
CA VAL A 19 4.07 8.81 -4.96
C VAL A 19 2.86 8.49 -4.10
N VAL A 20 2.12 7.43 -4.45
CA VAL A 20 0.98 6.94 -3.68
C VAL A 20 1.21 5.49 -3.29
N ASN A 21 1.06 5.15 -2.00
CA ASN A 21 1.16 3.79 -1.50
C ASN A 21 -0.06 3.42 -0.65
N VAL A 22 -0.87 2.53 -1.19
CA VAL A 22 -2.03 1.91 -0.52
C VAL A 22 -1.87 0.38 -0.41
N GLY A 23 -0.66 -0.11 -0.66
CA GLY A 23 -0.34 -1.53 -0.66
C GLY A 23 0.29 -2.00 0.65
N ARG A 24 1.60 -1.84 0.77
CA ARG A 24 2.36 -2.23 1.98
C ARG A 24 3.46 -1.22 2.27
N GLY A 25 3.61 -0.84 3.54
CA GLY A 25 4.61 0.13 4.00
C GLY A 25 6.04 -0.28 3.64
N THR A 26 6.34 -1.57 3.73
CA THR A 26 7.66 -2.13 3.38
C THR A 26 8.07 -1.94 1.91
N ALA A 27 7.15 -1.59 1.02
CA ALA A 27 7.48 -1.38 -0.40
C ALA A 27 8.30 -0.11 -0.66
N ILE A 28 8.27 0.86 0.26
CA ILE A 28 8.95 2.15 0.12
C ILE A 28 10.03 2.30 1.19
N ASP A 29 11.21 2.74 0.77
CA ASP A 29 12.24 3.29 1.65
C ASP A 29 11.76 4.67 2.15
N GLN A 30 11.29 4.71 3.39
CA GLN A 30 10.67 5.91 3.98
C GLN A 30 11.68 7.05 4.19
N ASP A 31 12.94 6.73 4.50
CA ASP A 31 13.98 7.75 4.67
C ASP A 31 14.37 8.37 3.32
N ALA A 32 14.44 7.56 2.27
CA ALA A 32 14.66 8.04 0.91
C ALA A 32 13.48 8.90 0.42
N LEU A 33 12.24 8.52 0.75
CA LEU A 33 11.05 9.30 0.42
C LEU A 33 11.07 10.68 1.07
N ILE A 34 11.41 10.77 2.37
CA ILE A 34 11.52 12.04 3.09
C ILE A 34 12.55 12.95 2.39
N LYS A 35 13.73 12.42 2.06
CA LYS A 35 14.77 13.18 1.36
C LYS A 35 14.32 13.66 -0.01
N ALA A 36 13.59 12.83 -0.76
CA ALA A 36 13.09 13.20 -2.08
C ALA A 36 12.00 14.29 -2.01
N LEU A 37 11.17 14.29 -0.97
CA LEU A 37 10.19 15.35 -0.69
C LEU A 37 10.88 16.64 -0.23
N ASP A 38 11.83 16.55 0.69
CA ASP A 38 12.53 17.72 1.24
C ASP A 38 13.37 18.45 0.19
N SER A 39 13.97 17.70 -0.73
CA SER A 39 14.73 18.27 -1.87
C SER A 39 13.83 18.87 -2.96
N GLY A 40 12.52 18.62 -2.92
CA GLY A 40 11.58 19.03 -3.97
C GLY A 40 11.76 18.24 -5.29
N HIS A 41 12.43 17.09 -5.25
CA HIS A 41 12.45 16.15 -6.37
C HIS A 41 11.07 15.55 -6.60
N LEU A 42 10.42 15.08 -5.53
CA LEU A 42 9.00 14.71 -5.54
C LEU A 42 8.15 15.92 -5.12
N ALA A 43 7.05 16.14 -5.82
CA ALA A 43 6.09 17.20 -5.50
C ALA A 43 5.24 16.85 -4.26
N GLY A 44 4.99 15.56 -4.02
CA GLY A 44 4.24 15.10 -2.87
C GLY A 44 4.13 13.57 -2.81
N ALA A 45 3.61 13.08 -1.68
CA ALA A 45 3.28 11.67 -1.53
C ALA A 45 2.01 11.48 -0.71
N ALA A 46 1.36 10.31 -0.87
CA ALA A 46 0.25 9.86 -0.05
C ALA A 46 0.50 8.42 0.40
N LEU A 47 0.55 8.20 1.70
CA LEU A 47 0.80 6.88 2.28
C LEU A 47 -0.36 6.49 3.19
N ASP A 48 -1.04 5.41 2.85
CA ASP A 48 -2.02 4.77 3.73
C ASP A 48 -1.37 3.69 4.60
N VAL A 49 -0.18 3.25 4.22
CA VAL A 49 0.60 2.19 4.86
C VAL A 49 2.03 2.65 5.09
N VAL A 50 2.57 2.36 6.27
CA VAL A 50 3.89 2.80 6.73
C VAL A 50 4.58 1.69 7.55
N VAL A 51 5.81 1.92 8.00
CA VAL A 51 6.54 1.03 8.93
C VAL A 51 7.22 1.92 9.98
N PRO A 52 7.00 1.64 11.29
CA PRO A 52 6.04 0.67 11.86
C PRO A 52 4.59 1.17 11.79
N GLU A 53 3.65 0.25 11.96
CA GLU A 53 2.24 0.58 12.18
C GLU A 53 1.82 0.12 13.59
N PRO A 54 1.17 0.98 14.39
CA PRO A 54 0.88 2.41 14.12
C PRO A 54 2.15 3.29 14.11
N LEU A 55 2.14 4.34 13.29
CA LEU A 55 3.28 5.26 13.16
C LEU A 55 3.47 6.06 14.46
N PRO A 56 4.66 6.01 15.12
CA PRO A 56 4.95 6.77 16.33
C PRO A 56 4.72 8.27 16.18
N ALA A 57 4.38 8.95 17.27
CA ALA A 57 4.05 10.37 17.24
C ALA A 57 5.24 11.26 16.82
N ASP A 58 6.46 10.83 17.14
CA ASP A 58 7.71 11.53 16.83
C ASP A 58 8.36 11.10 15.52
N HIS A 59 7.75 10.16 14.79
CA HIS A 59 8.33 9.62 13.55
C HIS A 59 8.55 10.72 12.50
N PRO A 60 9.70 10.74 11.78
CA PRO A 60 10.04 11.79 10.80
C PRO A 60 9.00 11.98 9.69
N LEU A 61 8.33 10.92 9.24
CA LEU A 61 7.25 11.02 8.24
C LEU A 61 6.14 12.00 8.64
N ARG A 62 5.85 12.17 9.95
CA ARG A 62 4.81 13.11 10.39
C ARG A 62 5.17 14.58 10.17
N LYS A 63 6.45 14.86 9.95
CA LYS A 63 6.97 16.22 9.70
C LYS A 63 7.39 16.41 8.24
N ALA A 64 7.32 15.36 7.41
CA ALA A 64 7.70 15.42 6.00
C ALA A 64 6.77 16.39 5.24
N LYS A 65 7.36 17.20 4.38
CA LYS A 65 6.63 18.18 3.56
C LYS A 65 5.79 17.46 2.50
N ASN A 66 4.64 18.03 2.18
CA ASN A 66 3.78 17.55 1.09
C ASN A 66 3.44 16.05 1.19
N LEU A 67 3.33 15.52 2.41
CA LEU A 67 2.96 14.14 2.69
C LEU A 67 1.57 14.05 3.31
N LEU A 68 0.68 13.31 2.65
CA LEU A 68 -0.60 12.89 3.21
C LEU A 68 -0.41 11.50 3.86
N LEU A 69 -0.82 11.38 5.11
CA LEU A 69 -0.85 10.11 5.84
C LEU A 69 -2.29 9.75 6.20
N THR A 70 -2.69 8.52 5.91
CA THR A 70 -3.95 7.94 6.36
C THR A 70 -3.69 6.66 7.16
N PRO A 71 -4.57 6.26 8.10
CA PRO A 71 -4.26 5.22 9.08
C PRO A 71 -4.66 3.82 8.58
N HIS A 72 -4.15 3.37 7.42
CA HIS A 72 -4.36 2.06 6.80
C HIS A 72 -5.86 1.76 6.58
N VAL A 73 -6.54 2.67 5.88
CA VAL A 73 -7.99 2.62 5.66
C VAL A 73 -8.39 2.50 4.19
N ALA A 74 -7.45 2.48 3.26
CA ALA A 74 -7.73 2.43 1.82
C ALA A 74 -8.48 1.17 1.38
N GLY A 75 -8.30 0.05 2.10
CA GLY A 75 -9.02 -1.22 1.87
C GLY A 75 -10.29 -1.39 2.71
N ASN A 76 -10.77 -0.33 3.30
CA ASN A 76 -11.91 -0.32 4.19
C ASN A 76 -13.21 -0.73 3.45
N MET A 77 -14.01 -1.60 4.10
CA MET A 77 -15.27 -2.15 3.56
C MET A 77 -16.48 -1.21 3.72
N THR A 78 -16.26 0.09 3.92
CA THR A 78 -17.34 1.08 4.06
C THR A 78 -18.06 1.40 2.75
N LEU A 79 -17.45 1.10 1.60
CA LEU A 79 -18.11 1.22 0.31
C LEU A 79 -19.01 0.00 0.08
N GLY A 80 -20.29 0.20 -0.08
CA GLY A 80 -21.29 -0.86 -0.29
C GLY A 80 -20.90 -1.82 -1.44
N TYR A 81 -20.38 -1.28 -2.54
CA TYR A 81 -19.87 -2.08 -3.66
C TYR A 81 -18.73 -3.03 -3.23
N THR A 82 -17.77 -2.57 -2.44
CA THR A 82 -16.63 -3.39 -1.99
C THR A 82 -17.10 -4.51 -1.07
N CYS A 83 -18.02 -4.20 -0.15
CA CYS A 83 -18.62 -5.18 0.75
C CYS A 83 -19.36 -6.26 -0.06
N GLU A 84 -20.25 -5.86 -0.95
CA GLU A 84 -21.03 -6.77 -1.79
C GLU A 84 -20.15 -7.67 -2.66
N ARG A 85 -19.14 -7.09 -3.31
CA ARG A 85 -18.22 -7.87 -4.16
C ARG A 85 -17.43 -8.91 -3.36
N ASN A 86 -16.99 -8.57 -2.16
CA ASN A 86 -16.30 -9.52 -1.30
C ASN A 86 -17.20 -10.68 -0.85
N VAL A 87 -18.46 -10.38 -0.48
CA VAL A 87 -19.45 -11.41 -0.13
C VAL A 87 -19.74 -12.32 -1.31
N GLN A 88 -19.96 -11.77 -2.50
CA GLN A 88 -20.17 -12.56 -3.73
C GLN A 88 -19.00 -13.50 -4.00
N LEU A 89 -17.77 -12.98 -3.98
CA LEU A 89 -16.56 -13.78 -4.23
C LEU A 89 -16.40 -14.91 -3.20
N PHE A 90 -16.73 -14.61 -1.93
CA PHE A 90 -16.72 -15.63 -0.87
C PHE A 90 -17.75 -16.74 -1.16
N CYS A 91 -18.99 -16.37 -1.51
CA CYS A 91 -20.05 -17.33 -1.83
C CYS A 91 -19.67 -18.19 -3.05
N GLU A 92 -19.15 -17.58 -4.13
CA GLU A 92 -18.65 -18.31 -5.31
C GLU A 92 -17.58 -19.33 -4.93
N ASN A 93 -16.63 -18.93 -4.07
CA ASN A 93 -15.58 -19.83 -3.60
C ASN A 93 -16.11 -20.95 -2.69
N LEU A 94 -17.09 -20.66 -1.85
CA LEU A 94 -17.72 -21.66 -1.00
C LEU A 94 -18.45 -22.74 -1.83
N GLU A 95 -19.20 -22.31 -2.85
CA GLU A 95 -19.84 -23.22 -3.81
C GLU A 95 -18.81 -24.07 -4.59
N ASN A 96 -17.72 -23.46 -5.04
CA ASN A 96 -16.65 -24.16 -5.71
C ASN A 96 -15.99 -25.19 -4.79
N TYR A 97 -15.70 -24.81 -3.55
CA TYR A 97 -15.14 -25.71 -2.54
C TYR A 97 -16.07 -26.92 -2.27
N ALA A 98 -17.36 -26.67 -2.04
CA ALA A 98 -18.35 -27.73 -1.79
C ALA A 98 -18.51 -28.69 -2.96
N ALA A 99 -18.33 -28.20 -4.19
CA ALA A 99 -18.43 -28.99 -5.41
C ALA A 99 -17.08 -29.59 -5.89
N GLY A 100 -16.00 -29.42 -5.14
CA GLY A 100 -14.66 -29.87 -5.52
C GLY A 100 -14.08 -29.17 -6.75
N ARG A 101 -14.57 -27.96 -7.07
CA ARG A 101 -14.08 -27.14 -8.16
C ARG A 101 -12.91 -26.22 -7.74
N PRO A 102 -12.07 -25.74 -8.65
CA PRO A 102 -11.05 -24.75 -8.33
C PRO A 102 -11.64 -23.46 -7.74
N MET A 103 -11.03 -22.94 -6.67
CA MET A 103 -11.40 -21.65 -6.08
C MET A 103 -10.68 -20.50 -6.79
N HIS A 104 -11.31 -19.33 -6.79
CA HIS A 104 -10.71 -18.09 -7.29
C HIS A 104 -9.74 -17.48 -6.27
N HIS A 105 -8.68 -16.83 -6.74
CA HIS A 105 -7.71 -16.09 -5.93
C HIS A 105 -7.09 -16.90 -4.77
N LEU A 106 -6.83 -18.20 -5.03
CA LEU A 106 -6.18 -19.06 -4.07
C LEU A 106 -4.72 -18.60 -3.86
N VAL A 107 -4.34 -18.33 -2.61
CA VAL A 107 -2.97 -17.94 -2.28
C VAL A 107 -2.03 -19.11 -2.43
N ASP A 108 -0.99 -18.97 -3.24
CA ASP A 108 0.13 -19.92 -3.29
C ASP A 108 0.99 -19.75 -2.04
N ARG A 109 0.94 -20.74 -1.14
CA ARG A 109 1.66 -20.69 0.14
C ARG A 109 3.19 -20.66 -0.02
N ARG A 110 3.74 -21.05 -1.16
CA ARG A 110 5.19 -21.02 -1.43
C ARG A 110 5.62 -19.61 -1.86
N LYS A 111 4.77 -18.93 -2.63
CA LYS A 111 5.03 -17.56 -3.12
C LYS A 111 4.58 -16.50 -2.12
N GLY A 112 3.58 -16.79 -1.28
CA GLY A 112 3.00 -15.86 -0.32
C GLY A 112 1.96 -14.89 -0.92
N TYR A 113 1.53 -15.12 -2.15
CA TYR A 113 0.49 -14.35 -2.85
C TYR A 113 -0.24 -15.20 -3.88
#